data_580f0bd0e98bb7a0cd8dc07892180352
#
_entry.id   580f0bd0e98bb7a0cd8dc07892180352
#
_cell.length_a   1.000
_cell.length_b   1.000
_cell.length_c   1.000
_cell.angle_alpha   90.00
_cell.angle_beta   90.00
_cell.angle_gamma   90.00
#
_symmetry.space_group_name_H-M   'P 1'
#
loop_
_entity.id
_entity.type
_entity.pdbx_description
1 polymer ?
#
loop_
_entity_poly.entity_id
_entity_poly.type
_entity_poly.pdbx_seq_one_letter_code
_entity_poly.pdbx_strand_id
1 'polypeptide(L)'
;MLSIFTVLFFACGEKPANTDANSTTSETTPAPAPVTSGSSSSISDDTVVVTWSGGQLSYAQATEPVQGKLKQMLGDYLTEKYQLERQSLDQAINEKLLEAEYKKQGLTSIEELLKKEIESKVAQPSDKEIAEFYEQVKSRLRGMSLEEAKPMLIQQLSGSQQQELFQVYIADLQKSYGVKVSLPFPEIPRADVSADDDPFMGPADAPITIIQFAEYQCPYCGKAGESVKQVMKEYEGKVKMVFRDFPLSFHDRAVPAAVAANCAGEQGKYFEMHDQMMANQRSLTEEDLTKYATNISLDLDKWKTCRKDPKHEAEVKKDMADGAAVGVSGTPAFFINGIMLSGALPFSQFKEIIDRELDKG
;
A
#
# COMPACT_ATOMS: atom_id res chain seq x y z
N MET A 1 -1.63 -13.24 39.13
CA MET A 1 -2.35 -12.04 38.66
C MET A 1 -2.64 -12.25 37.21
N LEU A 2 -3.92 -12.45 36.90
CA LEU A 2 -4.46 -12.90 35.63
C LEU A 2 -4.40 -11.73 34.63
N SER A 3 -3.50 -11.74 33.67
CA SER A 3 -3.56 -10.84 32.50
C SER A 3 -4.21 -11.58 31.35
N ILE A 4 -5.46 -11.27 31.15
CA ILE A 4 -6.33 -11.81 30.13
C ILE A 4 -5.85 -11.27 28.77
N PHE A 5 -5.52 -12.19 27.86
CA PHE A 5 -5.33 -11.94 26.45
C PHE A 5 -6.67 -11.44 25.88
N THR A 6 -6.81 -10.14 25.72
CA THR A 6 -7.91 -9.56 24.96
C THR A 6 -7.52 -9.58 23.48
N VAL A 7 -7.87 -10.69 22.83
CA VAL A 7 -8.01 -10.67 21.36
C VAL A 7 -9.10 -9.65 21.04
N LEU A 8 -8.73 -8.55 20.43
CA LEU A 8 -9.66 -7.51 19.98
C LEU A 8 -10.58 -8.09 18.91
N PHE A 9 -11.71 -8.67 19.34
CA PHE A 9 -12.89 -8.81 18.52
C PHE A 9 -13.50 -7.41 18.36
N PHE A 10 -13.47 -6.84 17.19
CA PHE A 10 -14.38 -5.76 16.83
C PHE A 10 -15.78 -6.35 16.73
N ALA A 11 -16.50 -6.35 17.86
CA ALA A 11 -17.94 -6.57 17.88
C ALA A 11 -18.62 -5.22 17.59
N CYS A 12 -19.48 -5.21 16.59
CA CYS A 12 -20.43 -4.12 16.35
C CYS A 12 -21.21 -3.79 17.63
N GLY A 13 -21.27 -2.50 17.94
CA GLY A 13 -21.91 -1.99 19.13
C GLY A 13 -23.42 -2.25 19.18
N GLU A 14 -23.85 -2.90 20.24
CA GLU A 14 -25.23 -2.90 20.66
C GLU A 14 -25.56 -1.59 21.39
N LYS A 15 -26.63 -0.92 20.95
CA LYS A 15 -27.24 0.18 21.67
C LYS A 15 -27.98 -0.35 22.91
N PRO A 16 -28.01 0.37 24.05
CA PRO A 16 -28.76 -0.05 25.21
C PRO A 16 -30.26 0.04 24.96
N ALA A 17 -30.96 -1.00 25.37
CA ALA A 17 -32.42 -1.10 25.33
C ALA A 17 -33.04 -0.15 26.36
N ASN A 18 -33.97 0.63 25.89
CA ASN A 18 -34.88 1.39 26.77
C ASN A 18 -36.12 0.51 27.04
N THR A 19 -36.37 0.22 28.31
CA THR A 19 -37.56 -0.50 28.77
C THR A 19 -38.70 0.48 28.96
N ASP A 20 -39.72 0.36 28.10
CA ASP A 20 -41.11 0.72 28.51
C ASP A 20 -42.07 -0.28 27.88
N ALA A 21 -42.83 -0.93 28.76
CA ALA A 21 -43.85 -1.88 28.44
C ALA A 21 -45.12 -1.18 27.95
N ASN A 22 -45.63 -1.59 26.79
CA ASN A 22 -47.07 -1.75 26.66
C ASN A 22 -47.45 -2.76 25.57
N SER A 23 -48.46 -3.58 25.89
CA SER A 23 -48.99 -4.68 25.12
C SER A 23 -49.68 -4.24 23.82
N THR A 24 -49.53 -5.00 22.71
CA THR A 24 -50.64 -5.72 22.02
C THR A 24 -50.21 -6.23 20.65
N THR A 25 -50.70 -7.47 20.37
CA THR A 25 -50.92 -8.14 19.08
C THR A 25 -49.72 -8.52 18.23
N SER A 26 -49.51 -9.84 18.20
CA SER A 26 -48.65 -10.58 17.28
C SER A 26 -49.12 -10.47 15.82
N GLU A 27 -48.40 -9.70 15.03
CA GLU A 27 -48.36 -9.90 13.58
C GLU A 27 -47.01 -10.54 13.22
N THR A 28 -47.06 -11.77 12.73
CA THR A 28 -45.93 -12.49 12.18
C THR A 28 -45.51 -11.83 10.90
N THR A 29 -44.44 -11.03 10.97
CA THR A 29 -43.74 -10.56 9.77
C THR A 29 -43.00 -11.75 9.16
N PRO A 30 -43.20 -12.09 7.88
CA PRO A 30 -42.46 -13.14 7.23
C PRO A 30 -40.98 -12.78 7.16
N ALA A 31 -40.10 -13.76 7.43
CA ALA A 31 -38.66 -13.63 7.28
C ALA A 31 -38.31 -13.07 5.89
N PRO A 32 -37.33 -12.17 5.78
CA PRO A 32 -36.91 -11.67 4.47
C PRO A 32 -36.41 -12.87 3.65
N ALA A 33 -36.96 -12.98 2.43
CA ALA A 33 -36.50 -13.97 1.47
C ALA A 33 -34.97 -13.83 1.25
N PRO A 34 -34.25 -14.94 1.01
CA PRO A 34 -32.83 -14.85 0.71
C PRO A 34 -32.63 -13.93 -0.48
N VAL A 35 -31.75 -12.94 -0.31
CA VAL A 35 -31.33 -12.04 -1.37
C VAL A 35 -30.62 -12.93 -2.39
N THR A 36 -31.35 -13.33 -3.43
CA THR A 36 -30.74 -13.95 -4.59
C THR A 36 -29.76 -12.93 -5.15
N SER A 37 -28.50 -13.33 -5.29
CA SER A 37 -27.47 -12.55 -5.97
C SER A 37 -28.01 -12.12 -7.33
N GLY A 38 -28.47 -10.89 -7.39
CA GLY A 38 -28.89 -10.27 -8.66
C GLY A 38 -27.67 -10.27 -9.57
N SER A 39 -27.77 -10.94 -10.71
CA SER A 39 -26.83 -10.77 -11.79
C SER A 39 -26.79 -9.28 -12.10
N SER A 40 -25.67 -8.61 -11.79
CA SER A 40 -25.41 -7.29 -12.29
C SER A 40 -25.36 -7.42 -13.81
N SER A 41 -26.44 -7.02 -14.50
CA SER A 41 -26.42 -6.90 -15.95
C SER A 41 -25.45 -5.79 -16.29
N SER A 42 -24.20 -6.16 -16.60
CA SER A 42 -23.24 -5.20 -17.15
C SER A 42 -23.79 -4.70 -18.47
N ILE A 43 -23.96 -3.39 -18.60
CA ILE A 43 -24.29 -2.74 -19.87
C ILE A 43 -23.10 -2.98 -20.77
N SER A 44 -23.34 -3.50 -22.00
CA SER A 44 -22.28 -3.66 -23.00
C SER A 44 -21.76 -2.30 -23.46
N ASP A 45 -20.47 -2.20 -23.71
CA ASP A 45 -19.80 -0.98 -24.17
C ASP A 45 -20.42 -0.39 -25.45
N ASP A 46 -20.94 -1.24 -26.35
CA ASP A 46 -21.59 -0.86 -27.58
C ASP A 46 -23.07 -0.46 -27.41
N THR A 47 -23.63 -0.62 -26.21
CA THR A 47 -25.03 -0.28 -25.95
C THR A 47 -25.24 1.22 -26.16
N VAL A 48 -26.12 1.60 -27.04
CA VAL A 48 -26.51 3.01 -27.24
C VAL A 48 -27.30 3.47 -26.02
N VAL A 49 -26.75 4.45 -25.29
CA VAL A 49 -27.35 4.97 -24.04
C VAL A 49 -27.92 6.37 -24.18
N VAL A 50 -27.55 7.10 -25.25
CA VAL A 50 -28.05 8.44 -25.55
C VAL A 50 -28.30 8.56 -27.05
N THR A 51 -29.45 9.11 -27.42
CA THR A 51 -29.79 9.45 -28.82
C THR A 51 -30.34 10.86 -28.90
N TRP A 52 -29.98 11.60 -29.96
CA TRP A 52 -30.54 12.93 -30.27
C TRP A 52 -30.70 13.12 -31.76
N SER A 53 -31.34 14.23 -32.16
CA SER A 53 -31.47 14.60 -33.55
C SER A 53 -30.10 14.83 -34.19
N GLY A 54 -29.55 13.82 -34.85
CA GLY A 54 -28.27 13.88 -35.55
C GLY A 54 -27.15 13.03 -34.99
N GLY A 55 -27.39 12.24 -33.90
CA GLY A 55 -26.36 11.35 -33.36
C GLY A 55 -26.80 10.44 -32.23
N GLN A 56 -25.84 9.66 -31.78
CA GLN A 56 -26.02 8.76 -30.65
C GLN A 56 -24.66 8.56 -29.94
N LEU A 57 -24.69 8.18 -28.67
CA LEU A 57 -23.51 7.75 -27.89
C LEU A 57 -23.73 6.34 -27.37
N SER A 58 -22.70 5.51 -27.51
CA SER A 58 -22.63 4.24 -26.82
C SER A 58 -22.29 4.44 -25.32
N TYR A 59 -22.48 3.38 -24.51
CA TYR A 59 -22.10 3.39 -23.09
C TYR A 59 -20.61 3.71 -22.91
N ALA A 60 -19.73 3.09 -23.70
CA ALA A 60 -18.31 3.36 -23.67
C ALA A 60 -17.98 4.84 -23.96
N GLN A 61 -18.57 5.41 -25.02
CA GLN A 61 -18.36 6.82 -25.35
C GLN A 61 -18.88 7.78 -24.28
N ALA A 62 -20.05 7.49 -23.71
CA ALA A 62 -20.63 8.33 -22.66
C ALA A 62 -19.85 8.27 -21.33
N THR A 63 -19.17 7.15 -21.07
CA THR A 63 -18.44 6.91 -19.81
C THR A 63 -16.92 7.05 -19.97
N GLU A 64 -16.40 7.31 -21.16
CA GLU A 64 -14.97 7.48 -21.43
C GLU A 64 -14.24 8.35 -20.38
N PRO A 65 -14.74 9.53 -19.98
CA PRO A 65 -14.06 10.39 -19.01
C PRO A 65 -13.91 9.79 -17.62
N VAL A 66 -14.70 8.76 -17.30
CA VAL A 66 -14.70 8.12 -15.97
C VAL A 66 -14.22 6.67 -15.99
N GLN A 67 -13.86 6.12 -17.13
CA GLN A 67 -13.44 4.73 -17.29
C GLN A 67 -12.20 4.39 -16.45
N GLY A 68 -11.20 5.28 -16.41
CA GLY A 68 -10.02 5.12 -15.56
C GLY A 68 -10.43 4.97 -14.09
N LYS A 69 -11.31 5.85 -13.62
CA LYS A 69 -11.80 5.82 -12.23
C LYS A 69 -12.62 4.58 -11.92
N LEU A 70 -13.47 4.14 -12.84
CA LEU A 70 -14.26 2.91 -12.67
C LEU A 70 -13.35 1.67 -12.59
N LYS A 71 -12.33 1.59 -13.44
CA LYS A 71 -11.33 0.50 -13.38
C LYS A 71 -10.57 0.50 -12.06
N GLN A 72 -10.14 1.68 -11.60
CA GLN A 72 -9.50 1.82 -10.29
C GLN A 72 -10.43 1.31 -9.18
N MET A 73 -11.66 1.82 -9.09
CA MET A 73 -12.60 1.41 -8.04
C MET A 73 -12.88 -0.09 -8.04
N LEU A 74 -12.98 -0.70 -9.22
CA LEU A 74 -13.15 -2.15 -9.33
C LEU A 74 -11.88 -2.88 -8.87
N GLY A 75 -10.70 -2.42 -9.24
CA GLY A 75 -9.42 -2.97 -8.80
C GLY A 75 -9.24 -2.89 -7.29
N ASP A 76 -9.52 -1.73 -6.70
CA ASP A 76 -9.46 -1.51 -5.25
C ASP A 76 -10.44 -2.46 -4.51
N TYR A 77 -11.68 -2.55 -4.99
CA TYR A 77 -12.69 -3.46 -4.43
C TYR A 77 -12.25 -4.93 -4.49
N LEU A 78 -11.77 -5.38 -5.65
CA LEU A 78 -11.34 -6.77 -5.82
C LEU A 78 -10.13 -7.10 -4.95
N THR A 79 -9.21 -6.17 -4.82
CA THR A 79 -8.02 -6.30 -3.97
C THR A 79 -8.43 -6.36 -2.49
N GLU A 80 -9.25 -5.43 -2.02
CA GLU A 80 -9.73 -5.41 -0.63
C GLU A 80 -10.54 -6.67 -0.29
N LYS A 81 -11.44 -7.07 -1.19
CA LYS A 81 -12.21 -8.32 -1.04
C LYS A 81 -11.29 -9.52 -0.88
N TYR A 82 -10.30 -9.64 -1.76
CA TYR A 82 -9.33 -10.75 -1.69
C TYR A 82 -8.52 -10.72 -0.39
N GLN A 83 -8.08 -9.55 0.06
CA GLN A 83 -7.33 -9.42 1.32
C GLN A 83 -8.18 -9.85 2.53
N LEU A 84 -9.46 -9.50 2.56
CA LEU A 84 -10.38 -9.93 3.61
C LEU A 84 -10.61 -11.44 3.59
N GLU A 85 -10.83 -12.01 2.40
CA GLU A 85 -11.00 -13.46 2.22
C GLU A 85 -9.72 -14.20 2.63
N ARG A 86 -8.55 -13.68 2.26
CA ARG A 86 -7.25 -14.24 2.62
C ARG A 86 -7.01 -14.19 4.13
N GLN A 87 -7.27 -13.05 4.77
CA GLN A 87 -7.13 -12.89 6.21
C GLN A 87 -8.04 -13.86 6.98
N SER A 88 -9.29 -13.99 6.56
CA SER A 88 -10.24 -14.94 7.15
C SER A 88 -9.76 -16.38 7.00
N LEU A 89 -9.24 -16.72 5.83
CA LEU A 89 -8.69 -18.05 5.55
C LEU A 89 -7.46 -18.34 6.41
N ASP A 90 -6.52 -17.41 6.49
CA ASP A 90 -5.30 -17.55 7.29
C ASP A 90 -5.65 -17.70 8.79
N GLN A 91 -6.64 -16.95 9.28
CA GLN A 91 -7.14 -17.12 10.64
C GLN A 91 -7.70 -18.52 10.88
N ALA A 92 -8.54 -19.01 9.97
CA ALA A 92 -9.13 -20.36 10.08
C ALA A 92 -8.06 -21.46 9.99
N ILE A 93 -7.06 -21.31 9.11
CA ILE A 93 -5.92 -22.22 9.00
C ILE A 93 -5.15 -22.26 10.33
N ASN A 94 -4.78 -21.09 10.85
CA ASN A 94 -4.00 -20.99 12.08
C ASN A 94 -4.73 -21.61 13.26
N GLU A 95 -6.04 -21.39 13.40
CA GLU A 95 -6.86 -22.01 14.44
C GLU A 95 -6.83 -23.54 14.33
N LYS A 96 -7.01 -24.08 13.11
CA LYS A 96 -7.00 -25.54 12.88
C LYS A 96 -5.64 -26.18 13.10
N LEU A 97 -4.56 -25.48 12.73
CA LEU A 97 -3.20 -25.96 12.97
C LEU A 97 -2.87 -26.00 14.46
N LEU A 98 -3.19 -24.93 15.19
CA LEU A 98 -3.00 -24.88 16.64
C LEU A 98 -3.85 -25.95 17.35
N GLU A 99 -5.10 -26.16 16.89
CA GLU A 99 -5.97 -27.20 17.41
C GLU A 99 -5.39 -28.61 17.20
N ALA A 100 -4.87 -28.88 16.01
CA ALA A 100 -4.23 -30.17 15.70
C ALA A 100 -2.93 -30.36 16.51
N GLU A 101 -2.13 -29.31 16.63
CA GLU A 101 -0.81 -29.41 17.29
C GLU A 101 -0.92 -29.58 18.80
N TYR A 102 -1.81 -28.85 19.51
CA TYR A 102 -1.96 -29.07 20.96
C TYR A 102 -2.45 -30.49 21.28
N LYS A 103 -3.39 -31.03 20.46
CA LYS A 103 -3.86 -32.41 20.60
C LYS A 103 -2.74 -33.43 20.38
N LYS A 104 -1.93 -33.22 19.35
CA LYS A 104 -0.77 -34.07 19.00
C LYS A 104 0.28 -34.07 20.14
N GLN A 105 0.46 -32.92 20.80
CA GLN A 105 1.39 -32.80 21.93
C GLN A 105 0.78 -33.28 23.26
N GLY A 106 -0.48 -33.74 23.31
CA GLY A 106 -1.16 -34.17 24.50
C GLY A 106 -1.48 -33.05 25.48
N LEU A 107 -1.56 -31.80 24.99
CA LEU A 107 -1.92 -30.61 25.76
C LEU A 107 -3.46 -30.48 25.83
N THR A 108 -3.94 -29.64 26.74
CA THR A 108 -5.38 -29.48 26.98
C THR A 108 -6.02 -28.35 26.19
N SER A 109 -5.21 -27.37 25.74
CA SER A 109 -5.72 -26.19 25.05
C SER A 109 -4.67 -25.52 24.16
N ILE A 110 -5.12 -24.65 23.25
CA ILE A 110 -4.25 -23.76 22.46
C ILE A 110 -3.46 -22.81 23.39
N GLU A 111 -4.07 -22.36 24.48
CA GLU A 111 -3.42 -21.48 25.44
C GLU A 111 -2.18 -22.14 26.07
N GLU A 112 -2.29 -23.41 26.45
CA GLU A 112 -1.17 -24.19 26.98
C GLU A 112 -0.07 -24.37 25.93
N LEU A 113 -0.44 -24.61 24.68
CA LEU A 113 0.50 -24.68 23.56
C LEU A 113 1.24 -23.37 23.35
N LEU A 114 0.53 -22.23 23.27
CA LEU A 114 1.13 -20.93 23.09
C LEU A 114 2.05 -20.52 24.24
N LYS A 115 1.64 -20.84 25.46
CA LYS A 115 2.50 -20.63 26.63
C LYS A 115 3.81 -21.41 26.53
N LYS A 116 3.75 -22.66 26.09
CA LYS A 116 4.91 -23.54 25.92
C LYS A 116 5.80 -23.08 24.76
N GLU A 117 5.21 -22.84 23.59
CA GLU A 117 5.97 -22.66 22.35
C GLU A 117 6.34 -21.20 22.07
N ILE A 118 5.65 -20.25 22.66
CA ILE A 118 5.86 -18.82 22.42
C ILE A 118 6.27 -18.10 23.71
N GLU A 119 5.37 -18.04 24.73
CA GLU A 119 5.59 -17.18 25.90
C GLU A 119 6.86 -17.57 26.69
N SER A 120 7.11 -18.88 26.84
CA SER A 120 8.31 -19.37 27.52
C SER A 120 9.63 -19.05 26.81
N LYS A 121 9.57 -18.68 25.52
CA LYS A 121 10.73 -18.36 24.68
C LYS A 121 10.96 -16.86 24.53
N VAL A 122 10.03 -16.03 25.00
CA VAL A 122 10.18 -14.58 25.00
C VAL A 122 11.29 -14.20 25.99
N ALA A 123 12.38 -13.66 25.48
CA ALA A 123 13.46 -13.16 26.31
C ALA A 123 13.09 -11.79 26.92
N GLN A 124 13.57 -11.53 28.12
CA GLN A 124 13.45 -10.19 28.67
C GLN A 124 14.41 -9.26 27.92
N PRO A 125 13.90 -8.12 27.37
CA PRO A 125 14.76 -7.18 26.66
C PRO A 125 15.90 -6.67 27.56
N SER A 126 17.10 -6.61 27.01
CA SER A 126 18.27 -6.06 27.69
C SER A 126 18.17 -4.53 27.84
N ASP A 127 18.89 -3.98 28.84
CA ASP A 127 18.94 -2.51 29.00
C ASP A 127 19.45 -1.79 27.75
N LYS A 128 20.29 -2.42 26.95
CA LYS A 128 20.79 -1.90 25.69
C LYS A 128 19.66 -1.80 24.65
N GLU A 129 18.90 -2.86 24.45
CA GLU A 129 17.76 -2.88 23.53
C GLU A 129 16.70 -1.86 23.93
N ILE A 130 16.43 -1.74 25.23
CA ILE A 130 15.48 -0.76 25.77
C ILE A 130 15.98 0.67 25.48
N ALA A 131 17.27 0.94 25.67
CA ALA A 131 17.84 2.26 25.41
C ALA A 131 17.85 2.61 23.92
N GLU A 132 18.21 1.67 23.06
CA GLU A 132 18.17 1.84 21.60
C GLU A 132 16.74 2.09 21.10
N PHE A 133 15.78 1.34 21.60
CA PHE A 133 14.38 1.52 21.26
C PHE A 133 13.81 2.86 21.78
N TYR A 134 14.20 3.27 23.00
CA TYR A 134 13.85 4.58 23.54
C TYR A 134 14.28 5.72 22.61
N GLU A 135 15.52 5.72 22.13
CA GLU A 135 16.01 6.77 21.22
C GLU A 135 15.21 6.80 19.89
N GLN A 136 14.77 5.64 19.38
CA GLN A 136 13.93 5.56 18.17
C GLN A 136 12.53 6.17 18.37
N VAL A 137 11.94 6.02 19.57
CA VAL A 137 10.56 6.44 19.84
C VAL A 137 10.46 7.71 20.69
N LYS A 138 11.58 8.26 21.15
CA LYS A 138 11.69 9.40 22.08
C LYS A 138 10.87 10.62 21.67
N SER A 139 10.81 10.92 20.38
CA SER A 139 10.00 12.02 19.84
C SER A 139 8.48 11.83 20.08
N ARG A 140 8.04 10.59 20.26
CA ARG A 140 6.63 10.22 20.50
C ARG A 140 6.29 10.15 21.99
N LEU A 141 7.30 10.10 22.85
CA LEU A 141 7.15 9.91 24.31
C LEU A 141 6.89 11.22 25.08
N ARG A 142 6.61 12.33 24.37
CA ARG A 142 6.22 13.62 24.96
C ARG A 142 7.11 14.09 26.13
N GLY A 143 8.41 13.80 26.07
CA GLY A 143 9.38 14.24 27.08
C GLY A 143 9.54 13.31 28.28
N MET A 144 8.94 12.10 28.26
CA MET A 144 9.21 11.07 29.28
C MET A 144 10.68 10.68 29.27
N SER A 145 11.27 10.52 30.44
CA SER A 145 12.62 9.97 30.60
C SER A 145 12.64 8.46 30.27
N LEU A 146 13.83 7.93 30.03
CA LEU A 146 14.02 6.48 29.81
C LEU A 146 13.45 5.65 30.98
N GLU A 147 13.69 6.06 32.23
CA GLU A 147 13.21 5.33 33.39
C GLU A 147 11.68 5.31 33.50
N GLU A 148 11.03 6.43 33.20
CA GLU A 148 9.56 6.51 33.16
C GLU A 148 8.96 5.67 32.04
N ALA A 149 9.61 5.63 30.87
CA ALA A 149 9.15 4.89 29.71
C ALA A 149 9.48 3.39 29.77
N LYS A 150 10.47 2.98 30.57
CA LYS A 150 11.04 1.62 30.61
C LYS A 150 10.00 0.50 30.72
N PRO A 151 8.98 0.55 31.60
CA PRO A 151 7.97 -0.51 31.68
C PRO A 151 7.17 -0.69 30.39
N MET A 152 6.81 0.42 29.76
CA MET A 152 6.07 0.42 28.49
C MET A 152 6.93 -0.09 27.32
N LEU A 153 8.21 0.31 27.28
CA LEU A 153 9.16 -0.14 26.27
C LEU A 153 9.43 -1.64 26.38
N ILE A 154 9.61 -2.16 27.61
CA ILE A 154 9.73 -3.61 27.83
C ILE A 154 8.49 -4.35 27.32
N GLN A 155 7.30 -3.86 27.67
CA GLN A 155 6.06 -4.48 27.20
C GLN A 155 5.96 -4.48 25.67
N GLN A 156 6.33 -3.39 25.02
CA GLN A 156 6.27 -3.27 23.56
C GLN A 156 7.32 -4.17 22.88
N LEU A 157 8.56 -4.20 23.37
CA LEU A 157 9.61 -5.07 22.85
C LEU A 157 9.27 -6.56 23.03
N SER A 158 8.82 -6.95 24.24
CA SER A 158 8.39 -8.33 24.49
C SER A 158 7.18 -8.72 23.64
N GLY A 159 6.20 -7.80 23.45
CA GLY A 159 5.05 -8.03 22.58
C GLY A 159 5.46 -8.22 21.11
N SER A 160 6.41 -7.42 20.63
CA SER A 160 6.95 -7.57 19.26
C SER A 160 7.67 -8.90 19.07
N GLN A 161 8.51 -9.30 20.04
CA GLN A 161 9.20 -10.59 20.02
C GLN A 161 8.22 -11.76 20.08
N GLN A 162 7.18 -11.65 20.90
CA GLN A 162 6.12 -12.67 20.97
C GLN A 162 5.40 -12.82 19.63
N GLN A 163 5.09 -11.70 18.97
CA GLN A 163 4.46 -11.70 17.65
C GLN A 163 5.37 -12.34 16.59
N GLU A 164 6.66 -12.03 16.59
CA GLU A 164 7.63 -12.64 15.69
C GLU A 164 7.73 -14.16 15.90
N LEU A 165 7.90 -14.60 17.15
CA LEU A 165 7.92 -16.04 17.51
C LEU A 165 6.65 -16.75 17.06
N PHE A 166 5.48 -16.11 17.23
CA PHE A 166 4.21 -16.67 16.79
C PHE A 166 4.16 -16.83 15.26
N GLN A 167 4.60 -15.83 14.50
CA GLN A 167 4.63 -15.90 13.04
C GLN A 167 5.57 -17.02 12.54
N VAL A 168 6.75 -17.12 13.12
CA VAL A 168 7.69 -18.21 12.81
C VAL A 168 7.08 -19.57 13.12
N TYR A 169 6.47 -19.71 14.29
CA TYR A 169 5.86 -20.96 14.72
C TYR A 169 4.70 -21.39 13.80
N ILE A 170 3.83 -20.46 13.43
CA ILE A 170 2.74 -20.72 12.47
C ILE A 170 3.30 -21.13 11.11
N ALA A 171 4.33 -20.46 10.60
CA ALA A 171 4.96 -20.82 9.34
C ALA A 171 5.54 -22.25 9.37
N ASP A 172 6.18 -22.63 10.47
CA ASP A 172 6.70 -23.99 10.68
C ASP A 172 5.56 -25.03 10.75
N LEU A 173 4.45 -24.71 11.41
CA LEU A 173 3.27 -25.57 11.42
C LEU A 173 2.68 -25.72 10.01
N GLN A 174 2.47 -24.63 9.29
CA GLN A 174 1.96 -24.67 7.91
C GLN A 174 2.83 -25.56 7.02
N LYS A 175 4.15 -25.45 7.14
CA LYS A 175 5.10 -26.29 6.42
C LYS A 175 5.01 -27.76 6.85
N SER A 176 4.98 -28.05 8.15
CA SER A 176 4.97 -29.42 8.70
C SER A 176 3.68 -30.18 8.39
N TYR A 177 2.55 -29.44 8.33
CA TYR A 177 1.23 -29.99 7.98
C TYR A 177 0.96 -29.96 6.48
N GLY A 178 1.87 -29.45 5.66
CA GLY A 178 1.74 -29.42 4.20
C GLY A 178 0.57 -28.56 3.71
N VAL A 179 0.32 -27.44 4.39
CA VAL A 179 -0.80 -26.54 4.05
C VAL A 179 -0.65 -26.02 2.63
N LYS A 180 -1.71 -26.18 1.84
CA LYS A 180 -1.83 -25.61 0.49
C LYS A 180 -3.06 -24.73 0.43
N VAL A 181 -2.88 -23.49 0.07
CA VAL A 181 -3.96 -22.52 -0.12
C VAL A 181 -4.29 -22.43 -1.59
N SER A 182 -5.55 -22.62 -1.94
CA SER A 182 -6.06 -22.57 -3.33
C SER A 182 -7.06 -21.44 -3.54
N LEU A 183 -6.90 -20.32 -2.81
CA LEU A 183 -7.72 -19.13 -3.04
C LEU A 183 -7.26 -18.47 -4.35
N PRO A 184 -8.12 -18.42 -5.40
CA PRO A 184 -7.75 -17.78 -6.64
C PRO A 184 -7.67 -16.26 -6.44
N PHE A 185 -6.63 -15.67 -6.97
CA PHE A 185 -6.54 -14.20 -7.01
C PHE A 185 -7.51 -13.65 -8.06
N PRO A 186 -8.22 -12.56 -7.78
CA PRO A 186 -9.15 -11.99 -8.73
C PRO A 186 -8.42 -11.44 -9.97
N GLU A 187 -9.09 -11.46 -11.11
CA GLU A 187 -8.62 -10.75 -12.29
C GLU A 187 -8.83 -9.25 -12.10
N ILE A 188 -7.76 -8.55 -11.74
CA ILE A 188 -7.79 -7.10 -11.57
C ILE A 188 -7.70 -6.44 -12.95
N PRO A 189 -8.57 -5.46 -13.27
CA PRO A 189 -8.48 -4.69 -14.49
C PRO A 189 -7.13 -4.00 -14.62
N ARG A 190 -6.53 -4.08 -15.81
CA ARG A 190 -5.26 -3.42 -16.09
C ARG A 190 -5.52 -2.09 -16.79
N ALA A 191 -4.82 -1.06 -16.36
CA ALA A 191 -4.75 0.20 -17.07
C ALA A 191 -3.71 0.09 -18.20
N ASP A 192 -4.01 0.70 -19.32
CA ASP A 192 -3.01 0.92 -20.38
C ASP A 192 -2.23 2.19 -20.02
N VAL A 193 -1.12 2.00 -19.32
CA VAL A 193 -0.26 3.08 -18.84
C VAL A 193 1.13 2.92 -19.43
N SER A 194 1.57 3.95 -20.17
CA SER A 194 2.89 3.97 -20.81
C SER A 194 3.98 4.37 -19.81
N ALA A 195 5.15 3.77 -19.98
CA ALA A 195 6.38 4.24 -19.34
C ALA A 195 6.93 5.52 -20.00
N ASP A 196 6.44 5.85 -21.20
CA ASP A 196 6.86 6.97 -22.04
C ASP A 196 8.39 7.11 -22.16
N ASP A 197 8.89 8.32 -22.19
CA ASP A 197 10.33 8.66 -22.17
C ASP A 197 10.84 9.03 -20.76
N ASP A 198 10.05 8.69 -19.74
CA ASP A 198 10.32 9.00 -18.36
C ASP A 198 11.53 8.27 -17.76
N PRO A 199 12.19 8.88 -16.77
CA PRO A 199 13.35 8.28 -16.12
C PRO A 199 12.98 6.99 -15.36
N PHE A 200 13.86 6.00 -15.48
CA PHE A 200 13.65 4.71 -14.83
C PHE A 200 14.91 4.14 -14.20
N MET A 201 14.73 3.27 -13.23
CA MET A 201 15.75 2.41 -12.64
C MET A 201 15.54 0.96 -13.04
N GLY A 202 16.62 0.17 -13.06
CA GLY A 202 16.60 -1.24 -13.43
C GLY A 202 16.75 -1.49 -14.94
N PRO A 203 16.69 -2.75 -15.39
CA PRO A 203 16.82 -3.10 -16.81
C PRO A 203 15.62 -2.57 -17.63
N ALA A 204 15.90 -2.06 -18.83
CA ALA A 204 14.85 -1.54 -19.71
C ALA A 204 13.86 -2.63 -20.19
N ASP A 205 14.34 -3.87 -20.27
CA ASP A 205 13.62 -5.08 -20.71
C ASP A 205 13.19 -5.99 -19.54
N ALA A 206 13.16 -5.45 -18.33
CA ALA A 206 12.71 -6.21 -17.16
C ALA A 206 11.27 -6.74 -17.35
N PRO A 207 10.97 -7.98 -16.89
CA PRO A 207 9.65 -8.59 -17.04
C PRO A 207 8.56 -7.86 -16.28
N ILE A 208 8.93 -7.11 -15.24
CA ILE A 208 8.01 -6.30 -14.44
C ILE A 208 8.31 -4.83 -14.67
N THR A 209 7.31 -4.09 -15.13
CA THR A 209 7.36 -2.63 -15.19
C THR A 209 6.48 -2.07 -14.08
N ILE A 210 7.06 -1.24 -13.22
CA ILE A 210 6.34 -0.48 -12.20
C ILE A 210 6.40 0.99 -12.59
N ILE A 211 5.24 1.62 -12.78
CA ILE A 211 5.16 3.06 -13.04
C ILE A 211 4.63 3.71 -11.77
N GLN A 212 5.39 4.67 -11.24
CA GLN A 212 5.04 5.41 -10.04
C GLN A 212 4.70 6.85 -10.42
N PHE A 213 3.44 7.24 -10.21
CA PHE A 213 3.04 8.65 -10.23
C PHE A 213 3.24 9.25 -8.84
N ALA A 214 4.10 10.26 -8.74
CA ALA A 214 4.51 10.83 -7.46
C ALA A 214 4.91 12.31 -7.59
N GLU A 215 5.19 12.96 -6.45
CA GLU A 215 5.74 14.31 -6.41
C GLU A 215 6.51 14.56 -5.11
N TYR A 216 7.34 15.59 -5.12
CA TYR A 216 8.39 15.79 -4.12
C TYR A 216 7.93 16.42 -2.79
N GLN A 217 6.74 17.06 -2.73
CA GLN A 217 6.18 17.59 -1.47
C GLN A 217 5.26 16.60 -0.77
N CYS A 218 4.82 15.54 -1.45
CA CYS A 218 3.89 14.55 -0.88
C CYS A 218 4.59 13.68 0.19
N PRO A 219 4.20 13.76 1.46
CA PRO A 219 4.84 12.97 2.52
C PRO A 219 4.62 11.47 2.35
N TYR A 220 3.52 11.06 1.72
CA TYR A 220 3.25 9.66 1.42
C TYR A 220 4.16 9.12 0.32
N CYS A 221 4.61 9.97 -0.63
CA CYS A 221 5.62 9.59 -1.62
C CYS A 221 6.97 9.27 -0.94
N GLY A 222 7.40 10.14 -0.02
CA GLY A 222 8.60 9.86 0.78
C GLY A 222 8.48 8.56 1.61
N LYS A 223 7.31 8.34 2.23
CA LYS A 223 7.04 7.09 2.98
C LYS A 223 7.07 5.85 2.10
N ALA A 224 6.56 5.91 0.87
CA ALA A 224 6.58 4.81 -0.07
C ALA A 224 7.99 4.44 -0.52
N GLY A 225 8.95 5.38 -0.47
CA GLY A 225 10.33 5.17 -0.88
C GLY A 225 11.01 3.97 -0.22
N GLU A 226 10.68 3.64 1.04
CA GLU A 226 11.23 2.46 1.71
C GLU A 226 10.74 1.16 1.07
N SER A 227 9.44 1.07 0.73
CA SER A 227 8.89 -0.09 0.02
C SER A 227 9.46 -0.21 -1.38
N VAL A 228 9.65 0.92 -2.09
CA VAL A 228 10.28 0.96 -3.42
C VAL A 228 11.72 0.46 -3.36
N LYS A 229 12.51 0.90 -2.38
CA LYS A 229 13.88 0.41 -2.17
C LYS A 229 13.93 -1.09 -1.91
N GLN A 230 12.99 -1.61 -1.11
CA GLN A 230 12.88 -3.05 -0.86
C GLN A 230 12.53 -3.82 -2.13
N VAL A 231 11.58 -3.31 -2.95
CA VAL A 231 11.23 -3.89 -4.26
C VAL A 231 12.45 -3.95 -5.17
N MET A 232 13.16 -2.83 -5.35
CA MET A 232 14.34 -2.76 -6.23
C MET A 232 15.47 -3.69 -5.78
N LYS A 233 15.60 -3.92 -4.48
CA LYS A 233 16.59 -4.84 -3.91
C LYS A 233 16.19 -6.30 -4.08
N GLU A 234 14.96 -6.67 -3.71
CA GLU A 234 14.47 -8.06 -3.72
C GLU A 234 14.32 -8.60 -5.15
N TYR A 235 13.94 -7.71 -6.08
CA TYR A 235 13.70 -8.06 -7.48
C TYR A 235 14.76 -7.45 -8.41
N GLU A 236 16.00 -7.36 -7.94
CA GLU A 236 17.13 -6.88 -8.77
C GLU A 236 17.18 -7.61 -10.11
N GLY A 237 17.31 -6.87 -11.20
CA GLY A 237 17.32 -7.41 -12.56
C GLY A 237 15.95 -7.82 -13.12
N LYS A 238 14.87 -7.81 -12.32
CA LYS A 238 13.52 -8.23 -12.72
C LYS A 238 12.51 -7.10 -12.79
N VAL A 239 12.83 -5.93 -12.26
CA VAL A 239 11.92 -4.77 -12.18
C VAL A 239 12.55 -3.57 -12.88
N LYS A 240 11.75 -2.94 -13.75
CA LYS A 240 11.93 -1.59 -14.27
C LYS A 240 11.00 -0.67 -13.48
N MET A 241 11.55 0.30 -12.73
CA MET A 241 10.81 1.31 -11.99
C MET A 241 10.87 2.64 -12.72
N VAL A 242 9.74 3.12 -13.18
CA VAL A 242 9.57 4.39 -13.90
C VAL A 242 8.96 5.42 -12.94
N PHE A 243 9.49 6.64 -12.94
CA PHE A 243 8.96 7.73 -12.14
C PHE A 243 8.28 8.75 -13.07
N ARG A 244 7.00 9.02 -12.84
CA ARG A 244 6.19 10.01 -13.57
C ARG A 244 5.70 11.10 -12.63
N ASP A 245 5.75 12.33 -13.08
CA ASP A 245 5.41 13.50 -12.27
C ASP A 245 3.88 13.66 -12.14
N PHE A 246 3.40 13.77 -10.89
CA PHE A 246 1.99 14.07 -10.63
C PHE A 246 1.83 15.08 -9.50
N PRO A 247 2.25 16.35 -9.70
CA PRO A 247 2.15 17.40 -8.72
C PRO A 247 0.70 17.68 -8.33
N LEU A 248 0.44 17.67 -7.01
CA LEU A 248 -0.88 18.00 -6.46
C LEU A 248 -1.07 19.52 -6.41
N SER A 249 -2.26 19.99 -6.76
CA SER A 249 -2.55 21.43 -6.94
C SER A 249 -2.34 22.30 -5.69
N PHE A 250 -2.33 21.70 -4.51
CA PHE A 250 -2.07 22.38 -3.23
C PHE A 250 -0.61 22.31 -2.77
N HIS A 251 0.28 21.73 -3.58
CA HIS A 251 1.72 21.65 -3.34
C HIS A 251 2.46 22.59 -4.32
N ASP A 252 2.70 23.82 -3.87
CA ASP A 252 3.23 24.92 -4.67
C ASP A 252 4.68 24.71 -5.16
N ARG A 253 5.44 23.82 -4.50
CA ARG A 253 6.83 23.50 -4.86
C ARG A 253 6.96 22.21 -5.68
N ALA A 254 5.89 21.46 -5.88
CA ALA A 254 5.95 20.19 -6.59
C ALA A 254 6.36 20.33 -8.06
N VAL A 255 5.76 21.26 -8.81
CA VAL A 255 6.15 21.53 -10.21
C VAL A 255 7.59 22.06 -10.33
N PRO A 256 8.04 23.07 -9.55
CA PRO A 256 9.44 23.49 -9.59
C PRO A 256 10.45 22.39 -9.26
N ALA A 257 10.10 21.47 -8.34
CA ALA A 257 10.93 20.33 -7.99
C ALA A 257 10.99 19.30 -9.12
N ALA A 258 9.87 18.98 -9.75
CA ALA A 258 9.79 18.11 -10.93
C ALA A 258 10.68 18.62 -12.07
N VAL A 259 10.53 19.90 -12.44
CA VAL A 259 11.38 20.55 -13.45
C VAL A 259 12.87 20.52 -13.06
N ALA A 260 13.17 20.64 -11.77
CA ALA A 260 14.55 20.55 -11.28
C ALA A 260 15.16 19.17 -11.47
N ALA A 261 14.37 18.10 -11.26
CA ALA A 261 14.79 16.72 -11.49
C ALA A 261 14.97 16.42 -13.00
N ASN A 262 13.99 16.84 -13.82
CA ASN A 262 14.05 16.66 -15.27
C ASN A 262 15.29 17.33 -15.87
N CYS A 263 15.62 18.54 -15.41
CA CYS A 263 16.85 19.24 -15.82
C CYS A 263 18.14 18.60 -15.29
N ALA A 264 18.10 17.92 -14.15
CA ALA A 264 19.23 17.11 -13.70
C ALA A 264 19.38 15.85 -14.59
N GLY A 265 18.26 15.32 -15.07
CA GLY A 265 18.21 14.22 -16.02
C GLY A 265 18.90 14.51 -17.33
N GLU A 266 18.83 15.74 -17.87
CA GLU A 266 19.60 16.16 -19.05
C GLU A 266 21.13 16.07 -18.86
N GLN A 267 21.58 15.99 -17.61
CA GLN A 267 22.99 15.79 -17.25
C GLN A 267 23.25 14.37 -16.68
N GLY A 268 22.31 13.43 -16.86
CA GLY A 268 22.41 12.04 -16.41
C GLY A 268 22.30 11.85 -14.90
N LYS A 269 21.72 12.81 -14.16
CA LYS A 269 21.66 12.84 -12.69
C LYS A 269 20.24 13.01 -12.13
N TYR A 270 19.26 12.44 -12.83
CA TYR A 270 17.87 12.53 -12.41
C TYR A 270 17.65 11.94 -11.00
N PHE A 271 18.10 10.69 -10.79
CA PHE A 271 17.83 9.98 -9.54
C PHE A 271 18.65 10.54 -8.37
N GLU A 272 19.85 11.08 -8.60
CA GLU A 272 20.60 11.79 -7.55
C GLU A 272 19.84 13.04 -7.10
N MET A 273 19.24 13.80 -8.02
CA MET A 273 18.42 14.96 -7.68
C MET A 273 17.10 14.53 -7.01
N HIS A 274 16.47 13.49 -7.53
CA HIS A 274 15.29 12.88 -6.94
C HIS A 274 15.55 12.49 -5.46
N ASP A 275 16.63 11.78 -5.18
CA ASP A 275 16.95 11.32 -3.83
C ASP A 275 17.21 12.50 -2.86
N GLN A 276 17.89 13.56 -3.32
CA GLN A 276 18.09 14.77 -2.51
C GLN A 276 16.74 15.38 -2.13
N MET A 277 15.81 15.52 -3.07
CA MET A 277 14.51 16.13 -2.83
C MET A 277 13.58 15.24 -2.00
N MET A 278 13.53 13.94 -2.25
CA MET A 278 12.73 13.01 -1.47
C MET A 278 13.20 12.89 -0.02
N ALA A 279 14.51 13.00 0.21
CA ALA A 279 15.06 13.05 1.57
C ALA A 279 14.76 14.36 2.30
N ASN A 280 14.42 15.42 1.57
CA ASN A 280 14.27 16.78 2.11
C ASN A 280 12.96 17.46 1.65
N GLN A 281 11.86 16.76 1.65
CA GLN A 281 10.56 17.18 1.08
C GLN A 281 10.01 18.52 1.61
N ARG A 282 10.48 18.98 2.78
CA ARG A 282 10.10 20.28 3.37
C ARG A 282 11.01 21.44 2.96
N SER A 283 12.09 21.16 2.24
CA SER A 283 13.13 22.12 1.83
C SER A 283 13.28 22.06 0.31
N LEU A 284 12.34 22.68 -0.40
CA LEU A 284 12.26 22.69 -1.87
C LEU A 284 12.19 24.12 -2.43
N THR A 285 12.75 25.10 -1.70
CA THR A 285 12.90 26.47 -2.20
C THR A 285 13.91 26.51 -3.35
N GLU A 286 13.97 27.62 -4.08
CA GLU A 286 14.95 27.79 -5.17
C GLU A 286 16.41 27.70 -4.67
N GLU A 287 16.63 28.16 -3.44
CA GLU A 287 17.93 28.05 -2.78
C GLU A 287 18.25 26.57 -2.45
N ASP A 288 17.29 25.82 -1.90
CA ASP A 288 17.44 24.41 -1.59
C ASP A 288 17.72 23.60 -2.85
N LEU A 289 16.93 23.79 -3.92
CA LEU A 289 17.10 23.09 -5.20
C LEU A 289 18.49 23.40 -5.81
N THR A 290 18.95 24.64 -5.72
CA THR A 290 20.29 25.02 -6.17
C THR A 290 21.39 24.35 -5.34
N LYS A 291 21.18 24.22 -4.03
CA LYS A 291 22.09 23.50 -3.13
C LYS A 291 22.16 22.01 -3.51
N TYR A 292 21.02 21.37 -3.78
CA TYR A 292 20.99 19.95 -4.19
C TYR A 292 21.70 19.76 -5.53
N ALA A 293 21.45 20.64 -6.51
CA ALA A 293 22.15 20.63 -7.80
C ALA A 293 23.67 20.74 -7.63
N THR A 294 24.11 21.59 -6.68
CA THR A 294 25.54 21.72 -6.33
C THR A 294 26.08 20.44 -5.69
N ASN A 295 25.37 19.87 -4.72
CA ASN A 295 25.77 18.66 -4.01
C ASN A 295 26.02 17.48 -4.96
N ILE A 296 25.20 17.37 -6.00
CA ILE A 296 25.33 16.31 -7.02
C ILE A 296 26.24 16.73 -8.19
N SER A 297 26.95 17.85 -8.08
CA SER A 297 27.92 18.34 -9.06
C SER A 297 27.34 18.55 -10.46
N LEU A 298 26.16 19.19 -10.57
CA LEU A 298 25.61 19.64 -11.86
C LEU A 298 26.38 20.87 -12.38
N ASP A 299 26.39 21.00 -13.72
CA ASP A 299 26.70 22.30 -14.36
C ASP A 299 25.51 23.24 -14.08
N LEU A 300 25.70 24.14 -13.12
CA LEU A 300 24.64 25.02 -12.62
C LEU A 300 24.10 25.98 -13.68
N ASP A 301 24.95 26.45 -14.62
CA ASP A 301 24.53 27.39 -15.67
C ASP A 301 23.62 26.66 -16.69
N LYS A 302 23.99 25.47 -17.10
CA LYS A 302 23.14 24.62 -17.95
C LYS A 302 21.84 24.27 -17.23
N TRP A 303 21.91 23.83 -15.97
CA TRP A 303 20.73 23.45 -15.20
C TRP A 303 19.76 24.62 -15.00
N LYS A 304 20.25 25.82 -14.65
CA LYS A 304 19.43 27.03 -14.52
C LYS A 304 18.82 27.46 -15.86
N THR A 305 19.53 27.26 -16.97
CA THR A 305 19.03 27.56 -18.31
C THR A 305 17.92 26.58 -18.70
N CYS A 306 18.14 25.29 -18.49
CA CYS A 306 17.16 24.22 -18.72
C CYS A 306 15.84 24.48 -17.97
N ARG A 307 15.90 24.87 -16.71
CA ARG A 307 14.70 25.14 -15.88
C ARG A 307 13.84 26.31 -16.36
N LYS A 308 14.34 27.11 -17.28
CA LYS A 308 13.56 28.19 -17.93
C LYS A 308 12.89 27.71 -19.22
N ASP A 309 13.24 26.56 -19.73
CA ASP A 309 12.63 25.99 -20.93
C ASP A 309 11.23 25.47 -20.58
N PRO A 310 10.18 25.98 -21.23
CA PRO A 310 8.79 25.57 -20.97
C PRO A 310 8.51 24.11 -21.30
N LYS A 311 9.38 23.42 -22.04
CA LYS A 311 9.21 21.99 -22.38
C LYS A 311 9.10 21.10 -21.14
N HIS A 312 9.88 21.38 -20.08
CA HIS A 312 9.86 20.56 -18.86
C HIS A 312 8.57 20.72 -18.05
N GLU A 313 8.02 21.94 -18.05
CA GLU A 313 6.70 22.17 -17.44
C GLU A 313 5.57 21.53 -18.29
N ALA A 314 5.74 21.51 -19.59
CA ALA A 314 4.82 20.83 -20.50
C ALA A 314 4.86 19.30 -20.29
N GLU A 315 6.04 18.73 -20.06
CA GLU A 315 6.21 17.31 -19.75
C GLU A 315 5.52 16.93 -18.44
N VAL A 316 5.76 17.70 -17.36
CA VAL A 316 5.06 17.51 -16.08
C VAL A 316 3.53 17.54 -16.26
N LYS A 317 3.02 18.46 -17.10
CA LYS A 317 1.57 18.56 -17.40
C LYS A 317 1.05 17.35 -18.20
N LYS A 318 1.87 16.83 -19.10
CA LYS A 318 1.55 15.62 -19.87
C LYS A 318 1.44 14.43 -18.93
N ASP A 319 2.37 14.23 -18.05
CA ASP A 319 2.36 13.18 -17.03
C ASP A 319 1.11 13.23 -16.15
N MET A 320 0.76 14.44 -15.70
CA MET A 320 -0.48 14.64 -14.94
C MET A 320 -1.72 14.25 -15.74
N ALA A 321 -1.78 14.61 -17.03
CA ALA A 321 -2.91 14.28 -17.88
C ALA A 321 -3.01 12.78 -18.12
N ASP A 322 -1.89 12.12 -18.41
CA ASP A 322 -1.80 10.68 -18.61
C ASP A 322 -2.20 9.92 -17.33
N GLY A 323 -1.67 10.33 -16.18
CA GLY A 323 -2.04 9.76 -14.89
C GLY A 323 -3.54 9.90 -14.59
N ALA A 324 -4.10 11.09 -14.82
CA ALA A 324 -5.53 11.33 -14.64
C ALA A 324 -6.40 10.45 -15.56
N ALA A 325 -5.98 10.25 -16.81
CA ALA A 325 -6.69 9.41 -17.77
C ALA A 325 -6.77 7.93 -17.35
N VAL A 326 -5.75 7.44 -16.63
CA VAL A 326 -5.73 6.07 -16.09
C VAL A 326 -6.25 5.96 -14.64
N GLY A 327 -6.82 7.05 -14.09
CA GLY A 327 -7.51 7.06 -12.80
C GLY A 327 -6.68 7.55 -11.60
N VAL A 328 -5.45 8.04 -11.81
CA VAL A 328 -4.66 8.64 -10.73
C VAL A 328 -5.37 9.90 -10.23
N SER A 329 -5.66 9.95 -8.94
CA SER A 329 -6.31 11.08 -8.26
C SER A 329 -5.54 11.60 -7.05
N GLY A 330 -4.38 11.00 -6.76
CA GLY A 330 -3.51 11.35 -5.65
C GLY A 330 -2.20 10.58 -5.71
N THR A 331 -1.24 10.97 -4.89
CA THR A 331 0.11 10.40 -4.88
C THR A 331 0.47 9.79 -3.53
N PRO A 332 1.32 8.74 -3.53
CA PRO A 332 1.80 8.04 -4.71
C PRO A 332 0.71 7.10 -5.29
N ALA A 333 0.75 6.86 -6.61
CA ALA A 333 0.03 5.78 -7.26
C ALA A 333 1.02 4.93 -8.07
N PHE A 334 0.82 3.62 -8.07
CA PHE A 334 1.71 2.68 -8.74
C PHE A 334 0.92 1.84 -9.72
N PHE A 335 1.56 1.44 -10.81
CA PHE A 335 1.03 0.47 -11.79
C PHE A 335 2.06 -0.63 -11.99
N ILE A 336 1.75 -1.83 -11.54
CA ILE A 336 2.60 -3.03 -11.74
C ILE A 336 2.04 -3.79 -12.93
N ASN A 337 2.71 -3.73 -14.09
CA ASN A 337 2.21 -4.28 -15.35
C ASN A 337 0.75 -3.88 -15.62
N GLY A 338 0.38 -2.64 -15.33
CA GLY A 338 -0.96 -2.08 -15.48
C GLY A 338 -1.92 -2.31 -14.31
N ILE A 339 -1.56 -3.11 -13.31
CA ILE A 339 -2.36 -3.27 -12.09
C ILE A 339 -2.11 -2.09 -11.17
N MET A 340 -3.15 -1.30 -10.89
CA MET A 340 -3.04 -0.11 -10.06
C MET A 340 -3.00 -0.44 -8.58
N LEU A 341 -2.09 0.22 -7.87
CA LEU A 341 -1.99 0.26 -6.41
C LEU A 341 -1.96 1.72 -5.96
N SER A 342 -2.84 2.12 -5.05
CA SER A 342 -2.96 3.50 -4.58
C SER A 342 -2.37 3.69 -3.18
N GLY A 343 -1.59 4.75 -3.00
CA GLY A 343 -1.05 5.18 -1.71
C GLY A 343 0.28 4.53 -1.31
N ALA A 344 0.75 4.90 -0.11
CA ALA A 344 2.01 4.40 0.44
C ALA A 344 1.81 3.01 1.07
N LEU A 345 1.85 1.99 0.24
CA LEU A 345 1.62 0.60 0.62
C LEU A 345 2.88 -0.07 1.16
N PRO A 346 2.74 -1.09 2.04
CA PRO A 346 3.87 -1.89 2.52
C PRO A 346 4.44 -2.78 1.40
N PHE A 347 5.70 -3.13 1.51
CA PHE A 347 6.41 -4.01 0.56
C PHE A 347 5.66 -5.31 0.25
N SER A 348 4.98 -5.90 1.23
CA SER A 348 4.24 -7.17 1.06
C SER A 348 3.16 -7.10 -0.04
N GLN A 349 2.52 -5.96 -0.24
CA GLN A 349 1.51 -5.80 -1.29
C GLN A 349 2.15 -5.70 -2.68
N PHE A 350 3.29 -5.03 -2.81
CA PHE A 350 4.08 -5.05 -4.05
C PHE A 350 4.55 -6.47 -4.37
N LYS A 351 5.12 -7.14 -3.37
CA LYS A 351 5.62 -8.51 -3.48
C LYS A 351 4.55 -9.47 -4.00
N GLU A 352 3.35 -9.41 -3.44
CA GLU A 352 2.26 -10.29 -3.83
C GLU A 352 1.92 -10.16 -5.33
N ILE A 353 1.87 -8.94 -5.86
CA ILE A 353 1.56 -8.73 -7.27
C ILE A 353 2.76 -9.06 -8.16
N ILE A 354 3.97 -8.67 -7.77
CA ILE A 354 5.18 -8.94 -8.55
C ILE A 354 5.41 -10.45 -8.68
N ASP A 355 5.33 -11.21 -7.59
CA ASP A 355 5.50 -12.66 -7.62
C ASP A 355 4.51 -13.31 -8.59
N ARG A 356 3.24 -12.90 -8.54
CA ARG A 356 2.20 -13.41 -9.45
C ARG A 356 2.44 -13.06 -10.91
N GLU A 357 2.92 -11.87 -11.18
CA GLU A 357 3.24 -11.46 -12.54
C GLU A 357 4.47 -12.23 -13.09
N LEU A 358 5.44 -12.53 -12.24
CA LEU A 358 6.58 -13.36 -12.58
C LEU A 358 6.18 -14.84 -12.80
N ASP A 359 5.20 -15.35 -12.07
CA ASP A 359 4.71 -16.73 -12.21
C ASP A 359 3.89 -16.95 -13.50
N LYS A 360 3.42 -15.89 -14.15
CA LYS A 360 2.68 -15.96 -15.42
C LYS A 360 3.58 -16.00 -16.67
N GLY A 361 4.83 -15.57 -16.56
CA GLY A 361 5.81 -15.50 -17.63
C GLY A 361 6.79 -16.65 -17.56
#